data_daf9de95f408c38be3e57dd42a6a2412
#
_entry.id   daf9de95f408c38be3e57dd42a6a2412
#
_cell.length_a   1.000
_cell.length_b   1.000
_cell.length_c   1.000
_cell.angle_alpha   90.00
_cell.angle_beta   90.00
_cell.angle_gamma   90.00
#
_symmetry.space_group_name_H-M   'P 1'
#
loop_
_entity.id
_entity.type
_entity.pdbx_description
1 polymer ?
#
loop_
_entity_poly.entity_id
_entity_poly.type
_entity_poly.pdbx_seq_one_letter_code
_entity_poly.pdbx_strand_id
1 'polypeptide(L)'
;MAEAKAPAPRPLSPHLQVYRWSWTMAMSIFHRATGSALYLGIALLAIWLVALASSPPAFETLQGYFGSPLGILLLFGYTWVLMHHMLGGVRHLVWDFGHGMEPVERINMARFTLVGSVALTVLIWLTVFLTR
;
A
#
# COMPACT_ATOMS: atom_id res chain seq x y z
N MET A 1 32.37 23.89 -48.12
CA MET A 1 31.18 23.10 -47.76
C MET A 1 31.28 22.79 -46.27
N ALA A 2 30.36 23.32 -45.46
CA ALA A 2 30.35 23.02 -44.01
C ALA A 2 29.81 21.60 -43.79
N GLU A 3 30.65 20.71 -43.26
CA GLU A 3 30.24 19.36 -42.86
C GLU A 3 29.14 19.45 -41.79
N ALA A 4 27.93 19.00 -42.11
CA ALA A 4 26.84 18.96 -41.18
C ALA A 4 27.18 17.96 -40.06
N LYS A 5 27.51 18.48 -38.86
CA LYS A 5 27.77 17.68 -37.68
C LYS A 5 26.57 16.78 -37.39
N ALA A 6 26.80 15.47 -37.36
CA ALA A 6 25.75 14.51 -37.04
C ALA A 6 25.05 14.90 -35.72
N PRO A 7 23.70 14.87 -35.66
CA PRO A 7 22.97 15.22 -34.45
C PRO A 7 23.41 14.31 -33.30
N ALA A 8 23.58 14.88 -32.09
CA ALA A 8 23.92 14.13 -30.92
C ALA A 8 22.87 13.02 -30.65
N PRO A 9 23.30 11.81 -30.27
CA PRO A 9 22.36 10.72 -30.03
C PRO A 9 21.37 11.13 -28.92
N ARG A 10 20.10 10.96 -29.19
CA ARG A 10 19.04 11.24 -28.23
C ARG A 10 19.11 10.24 -27.08
N PRO A 11 18.83 10.66 -25.83
CA PRO A 11 18.76 9.74 -24.71
C PRO A 11 17.69 8.67 -24.97
N LEU A 12 18.01 7.41 -24.63
CA LEU A 12 17.08 6.28 -24.73
C LEU A 12 15.91 6.48 -23.78
N SER A 13 14.69 6.25 -24.28
CA SER A 13 13.51 6.20 -23.43
C SER A 13 13.63 5.07 -22.41
N PRO A 14 13.25 5.26 -21.12
CA PRO A 14 13.28 4.20 -20.11
C PRO A 14 12.15 3.20 -20.37
N HIS A 15 12.40 2.21 -21.22
CA HIS A 15 11.51 1.07 -21.46
C HIS A 15 12.04 -0.19 -20.71
N LEU A 16 11.24 -1.27 -20.67
CA LEU A 16 11.51 -2.46 -19.85
C LEU A 16 12.90 -3.10 -20.07
N GLN A 17 13.49 -2.95 -21.26
CA GLN A 17 14.80 -3.52 -21.59
C GLN A 17 15.97 -2.75 -20.99
N VAL A 18 15.83 -1.44 -20.71
CA VAL A 18 16.87 -0.58 -20.14
C VAL A 18 16.58 -0.17 -18.70
N TYR A 19 15.40 -0.48 -18.20
CA TYR A 19 14.91 -0.04 -16.90
C TYR A 19 15.28 -1.03 -15.81
N ARG A 20 16.02 -0.58 -14.80
CA ARG A 20 16.36 -1.40 -13.64
C ARG A 20 15.39 -1.11 -12.50
N TRP A 21 14.76 -2.17 -11.98
CA TRP A 21 13.91 -2.09 -10.81
C TRP A 21 14.65 -1.53 -9.60
N SER A 22 14.05 -0.56 -8.94
CA SER A 22 14.54 -0.01 -7.67
C SER A 22 13.53 -0.24 -6.55
N TRP A 23 13.99 -0.21 -5.31
CA TRP A 23 13.14 -0.29 -4.13
C TRP A 23 12.05 0.79 -4.10
N THR A 24 12.42 2.01 -4.45
CA THR A 24 11.48 3.14 -4.46
C THR A 24 10.40 2.99 -5.50
N MET A 25 10.71 2.38 -6.64
CA MET A 25 9.72 2.07 -7.68
C MET A 25 8.75 0.98 -7.23
N ALA A 26 9.27 -0.11 -6.68
CA ALA A 26 8.42 -1.17 -6.12
C ALA A 26 7.47 -0.60 -5.07
N MET A 27 7.97 0.20 -4.13
CA MET A 27 7.13 0.84 -3.11
C MET A 27 6.10 1.82 -3.69
N SER A 28 6.40 2.50 -4.79
CA SER A 28 5.43 3.34 -5.49
C SER A 28 4.30 2.53 -6.13
N ILE A 29 4.61 1.37 -6.70
CA ILE A 29 3.61 0.45 -7.25
C ILE A 29 2.75 -0.13 -6.14
N PHE A 30 3.36 -0.63 -5.06
CA PHE A 30 2.63 -1.14 -3.90
C PHE A 30 1.72 -0.08 -3.27
N HIS A 31 2.18 1.16 -3.14
CA HIS A 31 1.34 2.24 -2.60
C HIS A 31 0.10 2.49 -3.48
N ARG A 32 0.24 2.47 -4.80
CA ARG A 32 -0.90 2.60 -5.73
C ARG A 32 -1.83 1.39 -5.68
N ALA A 33 -1.28 0.18 -5.66
CA ALA A 33 -2.06 -1.05 -5.57
C ALA A 33 -2.84 -1.12 -4.24
N THR A 34 -2.19 -0.76 -3.12
CA THR A 34 -2.87 -0.70 -1.82
C THR A 34 -3.95 0.37 -1.77
N GLY A 35 -3.75 1.54 -2.39
CA GLY A 35 -4.79 2.57 -2.53
C GLY A 35 -6.01 2.06 -3.29
N SER A 36 -5.82 1.33 -4.39
CA SER A 36 -6.91 0.71 -5.14
C SER A 36 -7.64 -0.36 -4.31
N ALA A 37 -6.90 -1.17 -3.55
CA ALA A 37 -7.50 -2.16 -2.65
C ALA A 37 -8.31 -1.49 -1.53
N LEU A 38 -7.84 -0.38 -0.97
CA LEU A 38 -8.59 0.40 0.03
C LEU A 38 -9.87 0.99 -0.54
N TYR A 39 -9.84 1.46 -1.78
CA TYR A 39 -11.05 1.95 -2.46
C TYR A 39 -12.13 0.86 -2.55
N LEU A 40 -11.76 -0.37 -2.94
CA LEU A 40 -12.68 -1.52 -2.93
C LEU A 40 -13.15 -1.86 -1.51
N GLY A 41 -12.29 -1.72 -0.51
CA GLY A 41 -12.63 -1.96 0.89
C GLY A 41 -13.64 -0.99 1.47
N ILE A 42 -13.75 0.23 0.94
CA ILE A 42 -14.82 1.16 1.34
C ILE A 42 -16.19 0.55 1.02
N ALA A 43 -16.35 -0.14 -0.12
CA ALA A 43 -17.58 -0.82 -0.46
C ALA A 43 -17.91 -1.95 0.54
N LEU A 44 -16.90 -2.74 0.96
CA LEU A 44 -17.08 -3.78 1.97
C LEU A 44 -17.47 -3.19 3.33
N LEU A 45 -16.84 -2.09 3.73
CA LEU A 45 -17.21 -1.37 4.96
C LEU A 45 -18.66 -0.85 4.88
N ALA A 46 -19.06 -0.28 3.74
CA ALA A 46 -20.40 0.18 3.53
C ALA A 46 -21.42 -0.95 3.64
N ILE A 47 -21.15 -2.11 3.03
CA ILE A 47 -21.99 -3.32 3.14
C ILE A 47 -22.10 -3.75 4.60
N TRP A 48 -21.00 -3.77 5.34
CA TRP A 48 -21.00 -4.12 6.77
C TRP A 48 -21.84 -3.16 7.61
N LEU A 49 -21.72 -1.84 7.38
CA LEU A 49 -22.51 -0.82 8.06
C LEU A 49 -23.99 -0.93 7.71
N VAL A 50 -24.34 -1.18 6.45
CA VAL A 50 -25.72 -1.41 6.01
C VAL A 50 -26.29 -2.65 6.69
N ALA A 51 -25.56 -3.75 6.75
CA ALA A 51 -26.02 -4.96 7.45
C ALA A 51 -26.26 -4.70 8.93
N LEU A 52 -25.35 -3.98 9.59
CA LEU A 52 -25.49 -3.58 11.00
C LEU A 52 -26.75 -2.73 11.24
N ALA A 53 -27.04 -1.81 10.31
CA ALA A 53 -28.20 -0.91 10.41
C ALA A 53 -29.54 -1.56 9.99
N SER A 54 -29.51 -2.67 9.25
CA SER A 54 -30.70 -3.27 8.65
C SER A 54 -31.43 -4.23 9.61
N SER A 55 -30.73 -5.29 10.05
CA SER A 55 -31.34 -6.28 10.96
C SER A 55 -30.28 -7.17 11.63
N PRO A 56 -30.54 -7.68 12.85
CA PRO A 56 -29.65 -8.61 13.51
C PRO A 56 -29.27 -9.86 12.66
N PRO A 57 -30.21 -10.54 11.96
CA PRO A 57 -29.86 -11.69 11.15
C PRO A 57 -28.92 -11.37 9.97
N ALA A 58 -29.07 -10.21 9.35
CA ALA A 58 -28.19 -9.76 8.25
C ALA A 58 -26.75 -9.52 8.78
N PHE A 59 -26.65 -8.87 9.93
CA PHE A 59 -25.38 -8.62 10.58
C PHE A 59 -24.69 -9.91 11.03
N GLU A 60 -25.40 -10.83 11.67
CA GLU A 60 -24.88 -12.15 12.12
C GLU A 60 -24.35 -12.97 10.94
N THR A 61 -25.10 -12.99 9.84
CA THR A 61 -24.68 -13.68 8.60
C THR A 61 -23.34 -13.13 8.11
N LEU A 62 -23.22 -11.80 8.02
CA LEU A 62 -21.99 -11.15 7.54
C LEU A 62 -20.82 -11.34 8.52
N GLN A 63 -21.08 -11.27 9.81
CA GLN A 63 -20.10 -11.56 10.86
C GLN A 63 -19.59 -13.01 10.78
N GLY A 64 -20.46 -13.96 10.44
CA GLY A 64 -20.07 -15.35 10.19
C GLY A 64 -19.05 -15.48 9.05
N TYR A 65 -19.23 -14.74 7.96
CA TYR A 65 -18.24 -14.72 6.86
C TYR A 65 -16.91 -14.11 7.30
N PHE A 66 -16.92 -12.96 7.97
CA PHE A 66 -15.70 -12.33 8.45
C PHE A 66 -15.01 -13.11 9.57
N GLY A 67 -15.76 -13.84 10.39
CA GLY A 67 -15.23 -14.73 11.43
C GLY A 67 -14.69 -16.07 10.94
N SER A 68 -14.95 -16.43 9.67
CA SER A 68 -14.40 -17.65 9.07
C SER A 68 -12.88 -17.57 8.90
N PRO A 69 -12.17 -18.70 8.79
CA PRO A 69 -10.72 -18.69 8.57
C PRO A 69 -10.29 -17.88 7.34
N LEU A 70 -11.06 -17.94 6.26
CA LEU A 70 -10.83 -17.15 5.06
C LEU A 70 -11.09 -15.65 5.31
N GLY A 71 -12.18 -15.32 6.01
CA GLY A 71 -12.50 -13.94 6.39
C GLY A 71 -11.42 -13.32 7.26
N ILE A 72 -10.93 -14.05 8.26
CA ILE A 72 -9.83 -13.61 9.12
C ILE A 72 -8.54 -13.38 8.31
N LEU A 73 -8.22 -14.29 7.39
CA LEU A 73 -7.05 -14.14 6.51
C LEU A 73 -7.16 -12.89 5.62
N LEU A 74 -8.34 -12.65 5.05
CA LEU A 74 -8.61 -11.45 4.23
C LEU A 74 -8.51 -10.17 5.07
N LEU A 75 -9.07 -10.16 6.28
CA LEU A 75 -8.96 -9.02 7.20
C LEU A 75 -7.52 -8.77 7.63
N PHE A 76 -6.74 -9.82 7.88
CA PHE A 76 -5.31 -9.69 8.16
C PHE A 76 -4.56 -9.04 6.99
N GLY A 77 -4.76 -9.54 5.78
CA GLY A 77 -4.16 -8.97 4.57
C GLY A 77 -4.60 -7.53 4.34
N TYR A 78 -5.89 -7.23 4.56
CA TYR A 78 -6.44 -5.89 4.43
C TYR A 78 -5.89 -4.91 5.49
N THR A 79 -5.64 -5.38 6.70
CA THR A 79 -4.96 -4.59 7.74
C THR A 79 -3.55 -4.20 7.29
N TRP A 80 -2.82 -5.14 6.68
CA TRP A 80 -1.50 -4.81 6.11
C TRP A 80 -1.61 -3.80 4.97
N VAL A 81 -2.57 -3.94 4.07
CA VAL A 81 -2.85 -2.97 2.99
C VAL A 81 -3.05 -1.57 3.57
N LEU A 82 -3.85 -1.45 4.63
CA LEU A 82 -4.10 -0.18 5.30
C LEU A 82 -2.83 0.41 5.94
N MET A 83 -2.09 -0.40 6.69
CA MET A 83 -0.85 0.05 7.34
C MET A 83 0.23 0.45 6.33
N HIS A 84 0.35 -0.33 5.25
CA HIS A 84 1.31 -0.02 4.19
C HIS A 84 0.97 1.29 3.46
N HIS A 85 -0.30 1.47 3.12
CA HIS A 85 -0.77 2.69 2.46
C HIS A 85 -0.61 3.92 3.37
N MET A 86 -0.96 3.81 4.63
CA MET A 86 -0.81 4.85 5.63
C MET A 86 0.66 5.29 5.77
N LEU A 87 1.58 4.35 5.98
CA LEU A 87 3.01 4.67 6.09
C LEU A 87 3.60 5.21 4.78
N GLY A 88 3.09 4.74 3.63
CA GLY A 88 3.39 5.34 2.34
C GLY A 88 2.94 6.80 2.25
N GLY A 89 1.74 7.11 2.73
CA GLY A 89 1.22 8.48 2.83
C GLY A 89 2.08 9.36 3.74
N VAL A 90 2.47 8.87 4.92
CA VAL A 90 3.39 9.59 5.82
C VAL A 90 4.72 9.89 5.12
N ARG A 91 5.27 8.95 4.35
CA ARG A 91 6.47 9.19 3.54
C ARG A 91 6.28 10.32 2.53
N HIS A 92 5.13 10.39 1.86
CA HIS A 92 4.82 11.48 0.94
C HIS A 92 4.73 12.82 1.67
N LEU A 93 4.11 12.88 2.85
CA LEU A 93 4.08 14.08 3.67
C LEU A 93 5.50 14.56 4.05
N VAL A 94 6.41 13.65 4.39
CA VAL A 94 7.81 14.02 4.68
C VAL A 94 8.48 14.65 3.45
N TRP A 95 8.21 14.13 2.26
CA TRP A 95 8.72 14.72 1.01
C TRP A 95 8.09 16.08 0.70
N ASP A 96 6.82 16.28 1.01
CA ASP A 96 6.13 17.56 0.84
C ASP A 96 6.74 18.65 1.72
N PHE A 97 7.32 18.27 2.88
CA PHE A 97 8.12 19.17 3.72
C PHE A 97 9.57 19.34 3.26
N GLY A 98 9.94 18.78 2.11
CA GLY A 98 11.29 18.91 1.54
C GLY A 98 12.36 18.02 2.19
N HIS A 99 11.98 17.03 2.99
CA HIS A 99 12.91 16.11 3.67
C HIS A 99 12.92 14.72 3.04
N GLY A 100 13.99 13.93 3.25
CA GLY A 100 14.06 12.56 2.79
C GLY A 100 14.27 12.40 1.28
N MET A 101 14.82 13.42 0.59
CA MET A 101 15.01 13.43 -0.86
C MET A 101 16.32 12.79 -1.31
N GLU A 102 17.30 12.64 -0.41
CA GLU A 102 18.58 12.04 -0.74
C GLU A 102 18.42 10.54 -1.07
N PRO A 103 19.25 9.98 -1.98
CA PRO A 103 19.09 8.59 -2.45
C PRO A 103 19.07 7.57 -1.31
N VAL A 104 19.91 7.73 -0.30
CA VAL A 104 19.99 6.84 0.87
C VAL A 104 18.74 6.96 1.74
N GLU A 105 18.29 8.19 1.98
CA GLU A 105 17.07 8.48 2.77
C GLU A 105 15.83 7.87 2.12
N ARG A 106 15.67 8.05 0.81
CA ARG A 106 14.54 7.46 0.04
C ARG A 106 14.48 5.94 0.17
N ILE A 107 15.64 5.27 0.12
CA ILE A 107 15.71 3.81 0.28
C ILE A 107 15.36 3.41 1.71
N ASN A 108 15.89 4.10 2.71
CA ASN A 108 15.61 3.82 4.11
C ASN A 108 14.14 4.05 4.46
N MET A 109 13.54 5.12 3.97
CA MET A 109 12.10 5.38 4.14
C MET A 109 11.24 4.31 3.45
N ALA A 110 11.65 3.82 2.27
CA ALA A 110 10.98 2.73 1.58
C ALA A 110 11.04 1.42 2.39
N ARG A 111 12.19 1.09 2.96
CA ARG A 111 12.37 -0.06 3.86
C ARG A 111 11.56 0.10 5.14
N PHE A 112 11.58 1.28 5.75
CA PHE A 112 10.78 1.58 6.93
C PHE A 112 9.28 1.41 6.66
N THR A 113 8.79 1.86 5.51
CA THR A 113 7.38 1.66 5.11
C THR A 113 7.03 0.17 5.05
N LEU A 114 7.88 -0.66 4.46
CA LEU A 114 7.63 -2.09 4.34
C LEU A 114 7.67 -2.79 5.71
N VAL A 115 8.77 -2.65 6.43
CA VAL A 115 8.97 -3.31 7.74
C VAL A 115 7.98 -2.79 8.76
N GLY A 116 7.78 -1.48 8.82
CA GLY A 116 6.83 -0.84 9.74
C GLY A 116 5.39 -1.28 9.51
N SER A 117 4.96 -1.42 8.25
CA SER A 117 3.60 -1.88 7.94
C SER A 117 3.37 -3.32 8.39
N VAL A 118 4.35 -4.21 8.22
CA VAL A 118 4.27 -5.59 8.71
C VAL A 118 4.24 -5.61 10.24
N ALA A 119 5.14 -4.87 10.89
CA ALA A 119 5.21 -4.79 12.35
C ALA A 119 3.89 -4.27 12.96
N LEU A 120 3.33 -3.18 12.41
CA LEU A 120 2.05 -2.64 12.87
C LEU A 120 0.91 -3.63 12.68
N THR A 121 0.86 -4.32 11.54
CA THR A 121 -0.16 -5.34 11.28
C THR A 121 -0.09 -6.46 12.32
N VAL A 122 1.11 -6.99 12.56
CA VAL A 122 1.30 -8.05 13.56
C VAL A 122 0.92 -7.57 14.96
N LEU A 123 1.32 -6.37 15.36
CA LEU A 123 0.97 -5.79 16.66
C LEU A 123 -0.55 -5.64 16.83
N ILE A 124 -1.24 -5.12 15.81
CA ILE A 124 -2.72 -5.00 15.84
C ILE A 124 -3.35 -6.38 16.04
N TRP A 125 -2.94 -7.37 15.29
CA TRP A 125 -3.53 -8.71 15.38
C TRP A 125 -3.16 -9.45 16.66
N LEU A 126 -1.97 -9.24 17.20
CA LEU A 126 -1.61 -9.72 18.53
C LEU A 126 -2.55 -9.14 19.60
N THR A 127 -2.81 -7.82 19.57
CA THR A 127 -3.77 -7.21 20.52
C THR A 127 -5.17 -7.80 20.34
N VAL A 128 -5.65 -7.99 19.10
CA VAL A 128 -6.94 -8.61 18.84
C VAL A 128 -7.03 -10.03 19.41
N PHE A 129 -5.98 -10.85 19.27
CA PHE A 129 -5.97 -12.21 19.80
C PHE A 129 -5.81 -12.29 21.33
N LEU A 130 -5.12 -11.34 21.94
CA LEU A 130 -4.92 -11.30 23.37
C LEU A 130 -6.14 -10.75 24.15
N THR A 131 -7.01 -10.00 23.47
CA THR A 131 -8.20 -9.35 24.08
C THR A 131 -9.52 -10.07 23.78
N ARG A 132 -9.48 -11.17 23.04
CA ARG A 132 -10.66 -12.02 22.71
C ARG A 132 -10.97 -13.06 23.82
#